data_a5dedce2013f6b3e6a159f6efeaaf4b4
#
_entry.id   a5dedce2013f6b3e6a159f6efeaaf4b4
#
_cell.length_a   1.000
_cell.length_b   1.000
_cell.length_c   1.000
_cell.angle_alpha   90.00
_cell.angle_beta   90.00
_cell.angle_gamma   90.00
#
_symmetry.space_group_name_H-M   'P 1'
#
loop_
_entity.id
_entity.type
_entity.pdbx_description
1 polymer ?
#
loop_
_entity_poly.entity_id
_entity_poly.type
_entity_poly.pdbx_seq_one_letter_code
_entity_poly.pdbx_strand_id
1 'polypeptide(L)'
;MKYPNNEFGYLISAGVFQINADLPFLYPVEIHANNYVPRTDFNQYLSHYHSAKASFFDSASQQMHHVFFGGISQYSYVNGVLTSDPNVPFVKTISRLSMTQNGQFEESMFSTEMPALTGSSARFFNDFSVPSLGNEIIDLAQITADSLRIGYIVGGIKSTEANPFSVNNTGVTSAQSTIFEVWLVRAST
;
A
#
# COMPACT_ATOMS: atom_id res chain seq x y z
N MET A 1 -7.18 0.56 -10.80
CA MET A 1 -8.03 1.41 -9.95
C MET A 1 -9.35 1.69 -10.65
N LYS A 2 -10.37 2.14 -9.93
CA LYS A 2 -11.64 2.60 -10.48
C LYS A 2 -11.76 4.11 -10.21
N TYR A 3 -12.12 4.87 -11.25
CA TYR A 3 -12.32 6.31 -11.16
C TYR A 3 -13.77 6.66 -10.81
N PRO A 4 -14.05 7.86 -10.29
CA PRO A 4 -15.43 8.31 -9.97
C PRO A 4 -16.38 8.32 -11.18
N ASN A 5 -15.86 8.49 -12.39
CA ASN A 5 -16.63 8.42 -13.65
C ASN A 5 -16.93 6.98 -14.12
N ASN A 6 -16.67 5.96 -13.26
CA ASN A 6 -16.78 4.53 -13.54
C ASN A 6 -15.76 3.95 -14.55
N GLU A 7 -14.79 4.70 -15.00
CA GLU A 7 -13.69 4.16 -15.80
C GLU A 7 -12.73 3.34 -14.93
N PHE A 8 -12.08 2.38 -15.56
CA PHE A 8 -10.99 1.62 -14.96
C PHE A 8 -9.66 2.04 -15.56
N GLY A 9 -8.63 2.08 -14.73
CA GLY A 9 -7.26 2.32 -15.15
C GLY A 9 -6.28 1.71 -14.15
N TYR A 10 -5.04 2.12 -14.25
CA TYR A 10 -4.00 1.69 -13.32
C TYR A 10 -3.43 2.88 -12.56
N LEU A 11 -2.91 2.62 -11.39
CA LEU A 11 -2.13 3.57 -10.62
C LEU A 11 -0.74 2.97 -10.41
N ILE A 12 0.28 3.66 -10.90
CA ILE A 12 1.64 3.43 -10.46
C ILE A 12 1.77 4.23 -9.17
N SER A 13 1.77 3.54 -8.03
CA SER A 13 2.02 4.16 -6.73
C SER A 13 3.45 4.69 -6.68
N ALA A 14 3.70 5.69 -5.85
CA ALA A 14 5.04 6.17 -5.58
C ALA A 14 5.95 5.05 -5.04
N GLY A 15 7.23 5.31 -4.88
CA GLY A 15 8.19 4.34 -4.35
C GLY A 15 9.10 3.70 -5.41
N VAL A 16 8.83 3.88 -6.70
CA VAL A 16 9.73 3.45 -7.78
C VAL A 16 11.00 4.28 -7.73
N PHE A 17 12.16 3.62 -7.75
CA PHE A 17 13.46 4.30 -7.67
C PHE A 17 13.74 5.15 -8.91
N GLN A 18 14.38 6.30 -8.68
CA GLN A 18 14.80 7.23 -9.71
C GLN A 18 16.00 6.66 -10.49
N ILE A 19 16.15 7.08 -11.75
CA ILE A 19 17.28 6.62 -12.58
C ILE A 19 18.63 7.20 -12.09
N ASN A 20 18.59 8.42 -11.57
CA ASN A 20 19.80 9.18 -11.22
C ASN A 20 20.03 9.30 -9.70
N ALA A 21 19.23 8.60 -8.89
CA ALA A 21 19.34 8.60 -7.44
C ALA A 21 18.78 7.30 -6.86
N ASP A 22 19.43 6.77 -5.84
CA ASP A 22 18.95 5.59 -5.09
C ASP A 22 17.79 5.95 -4.14
N LEU A 23 16.91 6.85 -4.58
CA LEU A 23 15.75 7.33 -3.86
C LEU A 23 14.47 7.14 -4.70
N PRO A 24 13.33 6.87 -4.08
CA PRO A 24 12.09 6.70 -4.82
C PRO A 24 11.50 8.02 -5.31
N PHE A 25 10.73 7.95 -6.41
CA PHE A 25 9.77 9.01 -6.73
C PHE A 25 8.68 9.06 -5.66
N LEU A 26 8.20 10.27 -5.35
CA LEU A 26 7.17 10.51 -4.33
C LEU A 26 5.78 10.76 -4.91
N TYR A 27 5.63 10.90 -6.21
CA TYR A 27 4.32 11.12 -6.82
C TYR A 27 3.82 9.88 -7.55
N PRO A 28 2.51 9.56 -7.45
CA PRO A 28 1.91 8.50 -8.22
C PRO A 28 1.67 8.93 -9.68
N VAL A 29 1.47 7.94 -10.56
CA VAL A 29 1.10 8.19 -11.96
C VAL A 29 -0.19 7.44 -12.27
N GLU A 30 -1.21 8.16 -12.71
CA GLU A 30 -2.45 7.59 -13.19
C GLU A 30 -2.29 7.15 -14.65
N ILE A 31 -2.75 5.95 -14.97
CA ILE A 31 -2.76 5.39 -16.33
C ILE A 31 -4.20 5.20 -16.75
N HIS A 32 -4.61 5.95 -17.76
CA HIS A 32 -5.90 5.85 -18.41
C HIS A 32 -5.78 5.07 -19.74
N ALA A 33 -6.91 4.83 -20.40
CA ALA A 33 -6.91 4.09 -21.67
C ALA A 33 -6.02 4.71 -22.76
N ASN A 34 -5.95 6.05 -22.81
CA ASN A 34 -5.27 6.77 -23.90
C ASN A 34 -4.20 7.78 -23.43
N ASN A 35 -4.00 7.93 -22.11
CA ASN A 35 -3.03 8.87 -21.55
C ASN A 35 -2.52 8.42 -20.19
N TYR A 36 -1.52 9.14 -19.70
CA TYR A 36 -1.04 9.02 -18.33
C TYR A 36 -0.90 10.41 -17.71
N VAL A 37 -1.08 10.49 -16.39
CA VAL A 37 -1.04 11.74 -15.63
C VAL A 37 -0.12 11.56 -14.42
N PRO A 38 1.12 12.09 -14.45
CA PRO A 38 1.94 12.19 -13.26
C PRO A 38 1.33 13.19 -12.28
N ARG A 39 1.08 12.76 -11.05
CA ARG A 39 0.44 13.57 -10.00
C ARG A 39 1.50 14.31 -9.19
N THR A 40 2.23 15.21 -9.86
CA THR A 40 3.29 16.02 -9.25
C THR A 40 2.77 17.07 -8.26
N ASP A 41 1.47 17.21 -8.18
CA ASP A 41 0.73 18.01 -7.19
C ASP A 41 0.58 17.32 -5.82
N PHE A 42 0.99 16.05 -5.71
CA PHE A 42 0.85 15.25 -4.50
C PHE A 42 2.11 14.42 -4.21
N ASN A 43 2.53 14.36 -2.95
CA ASN A 43 3.59 13.46 -2.50
C ASN A 43 3.01 12.32 -1.65
N GLN A 44 3.21 11.10 -2.11
CA GLN A 44 2.95 9.89 -1.37
C GLN A 44 4.22 9.53 -0.58
N TYR A 45 4.33 9.99 0.65
CA TYR A 45 5.51 9.77 1.50
C TYR A 45 5.62 8.32 2.00
N LEU A 46 4.50 7.71 2.36
CA LEU A 46 4.46 6.31 2.81
C LEU A 46 4.38 5.37 1.60
N SER A 47 5.34 5.49 0.72
CA SER A 47 5.38 4.89 -0.61
C SER A 47 5.97 3.48 -0.61
N HIS A 48 5.48 2.60 0.13
CA HIS A 48 5.96 1.24 0.39
C HIS A 48 6.32 0.46 -0.90
N TYR A 49 7.57 0.56 -1.31
CA TYR A 49 8.06 -0.08 -2.53
C TYR A 49 7.93 -1.60 -2.45
N HIS A 50 7.40 -2.20 -3.51
CA HIS A 50 7.16 -3.64 -3.65
C HIS A 50 6.31 -4.27 -2.52
N SER A 51 5.53 -3.50 -1.78
CA SER A 51 4.68 -4.04 -0.72
C SER A 51 3.46 -4.79 -1.29
N ALA A 52 2.93 -5.72 -0.50
CA ALA A 52 1.60 -6.26 -0.74
C ALA A 52 0.57 -5.11 -0.67
N LYS A 53 -0.45 -5.13 -1.55
CA LYS A 53 -1.46 -4.07 -1.60
C LYS A 53 -2.85 -4.64 -1.83
N ALA A 54 -3.84 -4.08 -1.13
CA ALA A 54 -5.26 -4.32 -1.35
C ALA A 54 -5.92 -3.05 -1.90
N SER A 55 -6.90 -3.22 -2.78
CA SER A 55 -7.60 -2.13 -3.44
C SER A 55 -9.08 -2.17 -3.12
N PHE A 56 -9.65 -1.03 -2.75
CA PHE A 56 -11.04 -0.92 -2.32
C PHE A 56 -11.70 0.26 -3.04
N PHE A 57 -12.96 0.10 -3.35
CA PHE A 57 -13.79 1.19 -3.85
C PHE A 57 -15.03 1.33 -2.97
N ASP A 58 -15.26 2.54 -2.49
CA ASP A 58 -16.50 2.91 -1.80
C ASP A 58 -17.44 3.60 -2.78
N SER A 59 -18.48 2.90 -3.20
CA SER A 59 -19.45 3.42 -4.15
C SER A 59 -20.38 4.49 -3.53
N ALA A 60 -20.49 4.56 -2.20
CA ALA A 60 -21.29 5.59 -1.53
C ALA A 60 -20.58 6.95 -1.53
N SER A 61 -19.28 6.97 -1.24
CA SER A 61 -18.46 8.20 -1.26
C SER A 61 -17.74 8.42 -2.59
N GLN A 62 -17.82 7.47 -3.53
CA GLN A 62 -17.09 7.48 -4.81
C GLN A 62 -15.57 7.63 -4.63
N GLN A 63 -15.03 6.96 -3.59
CA GLN A 63 -13.61 7.00 -3.26
C GLN A 63 -12.92 5.67 -3.58
N MET A 64 -11.71 5.79 -4.11
CA MET A 64 -10.82 4.65 -4.32
C MET A 64 -9.73 4.64 -3.24
N HIS A 65 -9.47 3.49 -2.63
CA HIS A 65 -8.45 3.34 -1.60
C HIS A 65 -7.47 2.22 -1.99
N HIS A 66 -6.20 2.48 -1.78
CA HIS A 66 -5.13 1.48 -1.87
C HIS A 66 -4.45 1.37 -0.51
N VAL A 67 -4.44 0.18 0.06
CA VAL A 67 -3.78 -0.11 1.33
C VAL A 67 -2.49 -0.88 1.06
N PHE A 68 -1.40 -0.41 1.61
CA PHE A 68 -0.05 -0.97 1.48
C PHE A 68 0.39 -1.57 2.81
N PHE A 69 0.95 -2.77 2.77
CA PHE A 69 1.28 -3.55 3.96
C PHE A 69 2.79 -3.72 4.10
N GLY A 70 3.42 -2.92 4.97
CA GLY A 70 4.87 -2.97 5.19
C GLY A 70 5.67 -2.71 3.92
N GLY A 71 6.75 -3.44 3.71
CA GLY A 71 7.67 -3.24 2.59
C GLY A 71 8.85 -2.36 2.97
N ILE A 72 9.44 -1.65 2.00
CA ILE A 72 10.50 -0.68 2.24
C ILE A 72 10.00 0.72 1.87
N SER A 73 10.43 1.75 2.62
CA SER A 73 10.00 3.12 2.40
C SER A 73 11.08 4.11 2.82
N GLN A 74 11.24 5.20 2.06
CA GLN A 74 12.12 6.29 2.43
C GLN A 74 11.59 7.07 3.64
N TYR A 75 10.28 7.14 3.80
CA TYR A 75 9.63 7.91 4.86
C TYR A 75 8.86 6.98 5.78
N SER A 76 8.91 7.25 7.07
CA SER A 76 8.10 6.61 8.11
C SER A 76 7.83 7.57 9.25
N TYR A 77 6.84 7.25 10.07
CA TYR A 77 6.61 8.01 11.29
C TYR A 77 7.41 7.40 12.45
N VAL A 78 8.24 8.22 13.06
CA VAL A 78 9.00 7.90 14.28
C VAL A 78 8.52 8.81 15.40
N ASN A 79 7.90 8.25 16.42
CA ASN A 79 7.30 9.02 17.54
C ASN A 79 6.32 10.11 17.06
N GLY A 80 5.54 9.82 16.03
CA GLY A 80 4.55 10.76 15.47
C GLY A 80 5.14 11.83 14.53
N VAL A 81 6.44 11.80 14.25
CA VAL A 81 7.11 12.73 13.34
C VAL A 81 7.47 12.02 12.03
N LEU A 82 7.07 12.59 10.90
CA LEU A 82 7.47 12.09 9.59
C LEU A 82 8.98 12.26 9.40
N THR A 83 9.69 11.15 9.28
CA THR A 83 11.15 11.09 9.22
C THR A 83 11.58 10.45 7.91
N SER A 84 12.63 10.99 7.32
CA SER A 84 13.25 10.46 6.10
C SER A 84 14.50 9.66 6.43
N ASP A 85 14.64 8.47 5.82
CA ASP A 85 15.85 7.68 5.82
C ASP A 85 16.27 7.38 4.36
N PRO A 86 17.41 7.89 3.89
CA PRO A 86 17.86 7.68 2.52
C PRO A 86 18.27 6.22 2.22
N ASN A 87 18.40 5.36 3.23
CA ASN A 87 18.66 3.92 3.04
C ASN A 87 17.40 3.14 2.70
N VAL A 88 16.22 3.79 2.63
CA VAL A 88 14.94 3.18 2.27
C VAL A 88 14.68 1.89 3.07
N PRO A 89 14.56 1.98 4.40
CA PRO A 89 14.50 0.82 5.28
C PRO A 89 13.21 0.01 5.14
N PHE A 90 13.24 -1.23 5.67
CA PHE A 90 12.00 -1.96 5.95
C PHE A 90 11.16 -1.21 6.99
N VAL A 91 9.86 -1.15 6.75
CA VAL A 91 8.88 -0.52 7.65
C VAL A 91 7.78 -1.51 8.03
N LYS A 92 7.16 -1.28 9.20
CA LYS A 92 5.98 -2.03 9.63
C LYS A 92 4.68 -1.31 9.32
N THR A 93 4.75 -0.07 8.86
CA THR A 93 3.59 0.79 8.62
C THR A 93 2.61 0.12 7.67
N ILE A 94 1.33 0.21 7.97
CA ILE A 94 0.25 -0.04 7.03
C ILE A 94 -0.30 1.33 6.64
N SER A 95 -0.18 1.69 5.36
CA SER A 95 -0.61 2.99 4.86
C SER A 95 -1.80 2.87 3.91
N ARG A 96 -2.50 3.97 3.72
CA ARG A 96 -3.62 4.08 2.80
C ARG A 96 -3.44 5.32 1.92
N LEU A 97 -3.46 5.12 0.62
CA LEU A 97 -3.61 6.15 -0.39
C LEU A 97 -5.06 6.16 -0.86
N SER A 98 -5.72 7.28 -0.71
CA SER A 98 -7.12 7.47 -1.14
C SER A 98 -7.18 8.46 -2.29
N MET A 99 -8.04 8.19 -3.27
CA MET A 99 -8.46 9.17 -4.27
C MET A 99 -9.90 9.55 -3.98
N THR A 100 -10.13 10.82 -3.71
CA THR A 100 -11.46 11.39 -3.43
C THR A 100 -12.32 11.43 -4.69
N GLN A 101 -13.61 11.70 -4.53
CA GLN A 101 -14.55 11.92 -5.64
C GLN A 101 -14.08 13.01 -6.61
N ASN A 102 -13.35 14.01 -6.12
CA ASN A 102 -12.84 15.13 -6.92
C ASN A 102 -11.47 14.82 -7.55
N GLY A 103 -10.99 13.59 -7.45
CA GLY A 103 -9.70 13.17 -8.00
C GLY A 103 -8.48 13.67 -7.21
N GLN A 104 -8.65 14.14 -5.98
CA GLN A 104 -7.54 14.52 -5.11
C GLN A 104 -7.01 13.30 -4.37
N PHE A 105 -5.69 13.24 -4.18
CA PHE A 105 -5.07 12.20 -3.39
C PHE A 105 -4.88 12.63 -1.94
N GLU A 106 -5.07 11.69 -1.04
CA GLU A 106 -4.84 11.82 0.40
C GLU A 106 -4.10 10.58 0.90
N GLU A 107 -3.14 10.78 1.80
CA GLU A 107 -2.40 9.70 2.41
C GLU A 107 -2.64 9.67 3.92
N SER A 108 -2.78 8.47 4.45
CA SER A 108 -2.93 8.21 5.88
C SER A 108 -2.30 6.88 6.28
N MET A 109 -2.15 6.63 7.57
CA MET A 109 -1.71 5.34 8.09
C MET A 109 -2.71 4.78 9.10
N PHE A 110 -2.69 3.48 9.25
CA PHE A 110 -3.43 2.78 10.29
C PHE A 110 -2.62 2.81 11.61
N SER A 111 -3.32 2.73 12.73
CA SER A 111 -2.69 2.53 14.04
C SER A 111 -2.13 1.11 14.22
N THR A 112 -2.65 0.16 13.43
CA THR A 112 -2.15 -1.22 13.36
C THR A 112 -0.96 -1.27 12.43
N GLU A 113 0.06 -2.04 12.82
CA GLU A 113 1.27 -2.27 12.03
C GLU A 113 1.40 -3.74 11.62
N MET A 114 2.29 -4.00 10.65
CA MET A 114 2.74 -5.36 10.36
C MET A 114 3.46 -5.96 11.59
N PRO A 115 3.28 -7.26 11.86
CA PRO A 115 3.86 -7.89 13.05
C PRO A 115 5.39 -7.98 13.02
N ALA A 116 5.99 -7.79 11.85
CA ALA A 116 7.44 -7.82 11.64
C ALA A 116 7.84 -6.87 10.49
N LEU A 117 9.13 -6.65 10.31
CA LEU A 117 9.70 -5.98 9.13
C LEU A 117 9.58 -6.94 7.94
N THR A 118 8.47 -6.84 7.22
CA THR A 118 8.09 -7.74 6.12
C THR A 118 7.19 -7.01 5.12
N GLY A 119 6.73 -7.71 4.09
CA GLY A 119 5.82 -7.16 3.08
C GLY A 119 6.52 -6.80 1.77
N SER A 120 7.83 -6.56 1.78
CA SER A 120 8.57 -6.34 0.54
C SER A 120 8.52 -7.59 -0.35
N SER A 121 8.15 -7.41 -1.63
CA SER A 121 7.94 -8.49 -2.61
C SER A 121 6.85 -9.50 -2.21
N ALA A 122 6.00 -9.17 -1.25
CA ALA A 122 4.81 -9.94 -0.91
C ALA A 122 3.64 -9.58 -1.84
N ARG A 123 2.68 -10.49 -1.94
CA ARG A 123 1.44 -10.26 -2.69
C ARG A 123 0.23 -10.44 -1.81
N PHE A 124 -0.75 -9.56 -1.98
CA PHE A 124 -2.09 -9.70 -1.41
C PHE A 124 -2.99 -10.47 -2.38
N PHE A 125 -3.76 -11.42 -1.86
CA PHE A 125 -4.79 -12.18 -2.57
C PHE A 125 -6.13 -11.95 -1.88
N ASN A 126 -7.13 -11.52 -2.63
CA ASN A 126 -8.49 -11.40 -2.11
C ASN A 126 -9.02 -12.77 -1.68
N ASP A 127 -9.80 -12.80 -0.58
CA ASP A 127 -10.64 -13.94 -0.28
C ASP A 127 -11.76 -14.03 -1.33
N PHE A 128 -12.05 -15.23 -1.85
CA PHE A 128 -13.03 -15.43 -2.91
C PHE A 128 -14.47 -15.07 -2.49
N SER A 129 -14.75 -15.01 -1.19
CA SER A 129 -16.07 -14.65 -0.65
C SER A 129 -16.30 -13.13 -0.57
N VAL A 130 -15.26 -12.32 -0.78
CA VAL A 130 -15.36 -10.87 -0.64
C VAL A 130 -15.99 -10.25 -1.87
N PRO A 131 -17.01 -9.36 -1.73
CA PRO A 131 -17.59 -8.63 -2.85
C PRO A 131 -16.53 -7.88 -3.66
N SER A 132 -16.53 -8.07 -4.98
CA SER A 132 -15.52 -7.48 -5.86
C SER A 132 -16.19 -6.83 -7.07
N LEU A 133 -15.64 -5.69 -7.49
CA LEU A 133 -16.01 -4.99 -8.73
C LEU A 133 -15.25 -5.49 -9.95
N GLY A 134 -14.42 -6.55 -9.79
CA GLY A 134 -13.44 -6.99 -10.76
C GLY A 134 -12.06 -6.34 -10.54
N ASN A 135 -11.06 -6.81 -11.31
CA ASN A 135 -9.67 -6.32 -11.22
C ASN A 135 -9.10 -6.26 -9.79
N GLU A 136 -9.45 -7.25 -8.94
CA GLU A 136 -9.03 -7.34 -7.54
C GLU A 136 -9.48 -6.15 -6.66
N ILE A 137 -10.49 -5.38 -7.07
CA ILE A 137 -11.03 -4.25 -6.30
C ILE A 137 -12.18 -4.73 -5.43
N ILE A 138 -12.03 -4.60 -4.13
CA ILE A 138 -13.05 -4.93 -3.14
C ILE A 138 -14.12 -3.83 -3.11
N ASP A 139 -15.40 -4.22 -3.16
CA ASP A 139 -16.53 -3.30 -3.06
C ASP A 139 -16.92 -3.08 -1.59
N LEU A 140 -16.49 -1.96 -1.01
CA LEU A 140 -16.77 -1.64 0.39
C LEU A 140 -18.26 -1.46 0.68
N ALA A 141 -19.04 -0.99 -0.28
CA ALA A 141 -20.47 -0.73 -0.08
C ALA A 141 -21.27 -2.02 0.14
N GLN A 142 -20.77 -3.16 -0.33
CA GLN A 142 -21.42 -4.46 -0.14
C GLN A 142 -20.97 -5.20 1.13
N ILE A 143 -19.99 -4.67 1.86
CA ILE A 143 -19.55 -5.26 3.13
C ILE A 143 -20.41 -4.70 4.26
N THR A 144 -21.28 -5.52 4.81
CA THR A 144 -22.19 -5.15 5.92
C THR A 144 -21.72 -5.69 7.28
N ALA A 145 -20.81 -6.67 7.29
CA ALA A 145 -20.28 -7.28 8.51
C ALA A 145 -19.37 -6.31 9.28
N ASP A 146 -19.40 -6.37 10.60
CA ASP A 146 -18.48 -5.57 11.45
C ASP A 146 -17.04 -6.04 11.36
N SER A 147 -16.83 -7.30 11.02
CA SER A 147 -15.51 -7.87 10.77
C SER A 147 -15.59 -8.90 9.63
N LEU A 148 -14.69 -8.80 8.66
CA LEU A 148 -14.62 -9.69 7.51
C LEU A 148 -13.16 -9.95 7.14
N ARG A 149 -12.80 -11.23 6.99
CA ARG A 149 -11.51 -11.55 6.37
C ARG A 149 -11.56 -11.19 4.89
N ILE A 150 -10.69 -10.30 4.46
CA ILE A 150 -10.68 -9.77 3.09
C ILE A 150 -9.64 -10.45 2.20
N GLY A 151 -8.68 -11.16 2.77
CA GLY A 151 -7.65 -11.83 1.98
C GLY A 151 -6.44 -12.25 2.78
N TYR A 152 -5.37 -12.52 2.04
CA TYR A 152 -4.13 -13.06 2.56
C TYR A 152 -2.92 -12.34 1.97
N ILE A 153 -1.90 -12.12 2.79
CA ILE A 153 -0.58 -11.69 2.33
C ILE A 153 0.33 -12.90 2.31
N VAL A 154 0.95 -13.16 1.17
CA VAL A 154 1.75 -14.37 0.93
C VAL A 154 3.13 -14.00 0.39
N GLY A 155 4.14 -14.69 0.88
CA GLY A 155 5.52 -14.58 0.39
C GLY A 155 6.22 -13.29 0.76
N GLY A 156 7.19 -12.90 -0.05
CA GLY A 156 8.03 -11.74 0.17
C GLY A 156 9.24 -12.00 1.05
N ILE A 157 9.82 -10.91 1.50
CA ILE A 157 11.05 -10.89 2.30
C ILE A 157 10.70 -10.39 3.70
N LYS A 158 11.25 -11.04 4.72
CA LYS A 158 11.30 -10.54 6.09
C LYS A 158 12.72 -10.16 6.46
N SER A 159 12.87 -9.16 7.33
CA SER A 159 14.15 -8.73 7.87
C SER A 159 14.09 -8.68 9.40
N THR A 160 15.22 -8.91 10.05
CA THR A 160 15.40 -8.68 11.50
C THR A 160 15.87 -7.26 11.79
N GLU A 161 16.37 -6.54 10.78
CA GLU A 161 16.86 -5.17 10.87
C GLU A 161 16.19 -4.27 9.83
N ALA A 162 16.05 -2.99 10.15
CA ALA A 162 15.40 -2.04 9.25
C ALA A 162 16.22 -1.80 7.97
N ASN A 163 17.54 -1.68 8.07
CA ASN A 163 18.46 -1.32 6.98
C ASN A 163 19.42 -2.45 6.57
N PRO A 164 18.93 -3.63 6.12
CA PRO A 164 19.81 -4.77 5.80
C PRO A 164 20.71 -4.50 4.58
N PHE A 165 20.29 -3.60 3.69
CA PHE A 165 20.99 -3.34 2.43
C PHE A 165 22.14 -2.33 2.58
N SER A 166 22.07 -1.43 3.57
CA SER A 166 23.07 -0.36 3.76
C SER A 166 24.42 -0.88 4.26
N VAL A 167 24.48 -2.07 4.83
CA VAL A 167 25.67 -2.64 5.48
C VAL A 167 26.11 -3.99 4.92
N ASN A 168 25.63 -4.41 3.74
CA ASN A 168 25.89 -5.74 3.16
C ASN A 168 25.66 -6.90 4.15
N ASN A 169 24.68 -6.76 5.01
CA ASN A 169 24.42 -7.73 6.08
C ASN A 169 23.57 -8.89 5.54
N THR A 170 24.24 -9.89 4.96
CA THR A 170 23.60 -10.99 4.23
C THR A 170 22.83 -11.99 5.11
N GLY A 171 22.93 -11.90 6.43
CA GLY A 171 22.32 -12.85 7.37
C GLY A 171 20.96 -12.42 7.96
N VAL A 172 20.52 -11.17 7.72
CA VAL A 172 19.36 -10.59 8.41
C VAL A 172 18.05 -10.70 7.62
N THR A 173 18.13 -11.03 6.34
CA THR A 173 16.94 -11.21 5.49
C THR A 173 16.69 -12.66 5.16
N SER A 174 15.44 -13.06 5.03
CA SER A 174 15.03 -14.39 4.59
C SER A 174 13.67 -14.35 3.91
N ALA A 175 13.31 -15.42 3.20
CA ALA A 175 11.97 -15.56 2.65
C ALA A 175 10.93 -15.60 3.78
N GLN A 176 9.82 -14.90 3.58
CA GLN A 176 8.69 -14.95 4.49
C GLN A 176 7.88 -16.23 4.26
N SER A 177 7.83 -17.10 5.26
CA SER A 177 7.10 -18.37 5.22
C SER A 177 5.71 -18.29 5.88
N THR A 178 5.42 -17.22 6.61
CA THR A 178 4.13 -17.01 7.26
C THR A 178 3.15 -16.40 6.27
N ILE A 179 1.94 -16.95 6.20
CA ILE A 179 0.81 -16.35 5.52
C ILE A 179 0.05 -15.51 6.54
N PHE A 180 -0.21 -14.23 6.22
CA PHE A 180 -0.98 -13.35 7.09
C PHE A 180 -2.41 -13.26 6.58
N GLU A 181 -3.38 -13.48 7.46
CA GLU A 181 -4.77 -13.13 7.20
C GLU A 181 -4.97 -11.63 7.38
N VAL A 182 -5.71 -11.02 6.49
CA VAL A 182 -6.07 -9.61 6.57
C VAL A 182 -7.57 -9.48 6.82
N TRP A 183 -7.90 -8.77 7.88
CA TRP A 183 -9.27 -8.54 8.32
C TRP A 183 -9.62 -7.06 8.21
N LEU A 184 -10.77 -6.78 7.59
CA LEU A 184 -11.41 -5.47 7.66
C LEU A 184 -12.30 -5.45 8.92
N VAL A 185 -12.07 -4.46 9.77
CA VAL A 185 -12.85 -4.28 11.00
C VAL A 185 -13.41 -2.86 11.01
N ARG A 186 -14.71 -2.71 11.23
CA ARG A 186 -15.32 -1.39 11.43
C ARG A 186 -14.82 -0.78 12.73
N ALA A 187 -14.44 0.49 12.66
CA ALA A 187 -14.17 1.23 13.89
C ALA A 187 -15.48 1.34 14.70
N SER A 188 -15.41 1.04 15.98
CA SER A 188 -16.48 1.36 16.90
C SER A 188 -16.61 2.88 16.97
N THR A 189 -17.78 3.42 16.65
CA THR A 189 -18.12 4.84 16.81
C THR A 189 -18.30 5.20 18.27
#